data_e62eacf521c5578fb352db2ba9b0cd39
#
_entry.id   e62eacf521c5578fb352db2ba9b0cd39
#
_cell.length_a   1.000
_cell.length_b   1.000
_cell.length_c   1.000
_cell.angle_alpha   90.00
_cell.angle_beta   90.00
_cell.angle_gamma   90.00
#
_symmetry.space_group_name_H-M   'P 1'
#
loop_
_entity.id
_entity.type
_entity.pdbx_description
1 polymer ?
#
loop_
_entity_poly.entity_id
_entity_poly.type
_entity_poly.pdbx_seq_one_letter_code
_entity_poly.pdbx_strand_id
1 'polypeptide(L)'
;DSKRKSSKRNIYLLQRSPGKPGAKLGKTTGWIHRLTLKKRCVVAWGGVSYDKLDDEGLHLSHPEKGNVILPLDHVVVCAGQLPFSPLAGPLKAKGIDVHMIGGAKLAKGLDAQRAIREGMVLASELANRVVRQVP
;
A
#
# COMPACT_ATOMS: atom_id res chain seq x y z
N ASP A 1 -22.65 2.34 28.61
CA ASP A 1 -23.15 1.46 27.54
C ASP A 1 -23.46 2.25 26.28
N SER A 2 -22.46 2.50 25.44
CA SER A 2 -22.75 3.12 24.14
C SER A 2 -23.37 2.04 23.25
N LYS A 3 -24.67 2.10 23.06
CA LYS A 3 -25.40 1.26 22.10
C LYS A 3 -24.65 1.28 20.76
N ARG A 4 -24.18 0.11 20.31
CA ARG A 4 -23.60 -0.06 18.98
C ARG A 4 -24.61 0.45 17.95
N LYS A 5 -24.35 1.58 17.31
CA LYS A 5 -25.09 1.98 16.12
C LYS A 5 -24.77 0.95 15.05
N SER A 6 -25.71 0.05 14.77
CA SER A 6 -25.61 -0.89 13.65
C SER A 6 -25.47 -0.08 12.37
N SER A 7 -24.37 -0.25 11.67
CA SER A 7 -24.24 0.28 10.31
C SER A 7 -25.22 -0.47 9.40
N LYS A 8 -25.92 0.24 8.53
CA LYS A 8 -26.71 -0.38 7.45
C LYS A 8 -25.85 -1.01 6.36
N ARG A 9 -24.52 -0.86 6.46
CA ARG A 9 -23.54 -1.34 5.48
C ARG A 9 -22.74 -2.50 6.04
N ASN A 10 -22.57 -3.54 5.25
CA ASN A 10 -21.62 -4.61 5.49
C ASN A 10 -20.27 -4.19 4.91
N ILE A 11 -19.23 -4.12 5.75
CA ILE A 11 -17.89 -3.65 5.32
C ILE A 11 -16.92 -4.79 5.50
N TYR A 12 -16.18 -5.10 4.43
CA TYR A 12 -15.10 -6.07 4.42
C TYR A 12 -13.77 -5.37 4.20
N LEU A 13 -12.82 -5.61 5.08
CA LEU A 13 -11.43 -5.18 4.94
C LEU A 13 -10.58 -6.41 4.57
N LEU A 14 -10.14 -6.45 3.33
CA LEU A 14 -9.43 -7.60 2.76
C LEU A 14 -7.95 -7.27 2.53
N GLN A 15 -7.06 -8.24 2.77
CA GLN A 15 -5.65 -8.11 2.43
C GLN A 15 -5.07 -9.44 1.92
N ARG A 16 -4.15 -9.37 0.95
CA ARG A 16 -3.43 -10.54 0.42
C ARG A 16 -2.42 -11.11 1.41
N SER A 17 -1.76 -10.26 2.19
CA SER A 17 -0.80 -10.73 3.19
C SER A 17 -1.49 -11.59 4.24
N PRO A 18 -0.87 -12.68 4.69
CA PRO A 18 -1.44 -13.49 5.76
C PRO A 18 -1.50 -12.74 7.08
N GLY A 19 -2.33 -13.23 8.00
CA GLY A 19 -2.54 -12.64 9.31
C GLY A 19 -3.59 -11.53 9.33
N LYS A 20 -3.75 -10.90 10.48
CA LYS A 20 -4.82 -9.90 10.70
C LYS A 20 -4.50 -8.59 9.99
N PRO A 21 -5.45 -8.00 9.23
CA PRO A 21 -5.32 -6.66 8.69
C PRO A 21 -4.92 -5.65 9.76
N GLY A 22 -3.93 -4.80 9.44
CA GLY A 22 -3.41 -3.81 10.36
C GLY A 22 -2.44 -4.34 11.43
N ALA A 23 -1.95 -5.57 11.33
CA ALA A 23 -0.96 -6.13 12.27
C ALA A 23 0.38 -5.36 12.26
N LYS A 24 0.74 -4.77 11.11
CA LYS A 24 1.98 -3.98 10.92
C LYS A 24 1.85 -2.50 11.28
N LEU A 25 0.68 -2.05 11.73
CA LEU A 25 0.52 -0.68 12.21
C LEU A 25 1.35 -0.42 13.46
N GLY A 26 1.74 0.84 13.65
CA GLY A 26 2.53 1.27 14.80
C GLY A 26 1.94 0.80 16.14
N LYS A 27 2.80 0.40 17.08
CA LYS A 27 2.38 -0.16 18.38
C LYS A 27 1.49 0.78 19.19
N THR A 28 1.70 2.08 19.03
CA THR A 28 0.98 3.12 19.78
C THR A 28 -0.46 3.32 19.33
N THR A 29 -0.74 3.21 18.03
CA THR A 29 -2.06 3.56 17.46
C THR A 29 -2.77 2.39 16.80
N GLY A 30 -2.05 1.36 16.38
CA GLY A 30 -2.61 0.24 15.64
C GLY A 30 -3.71 -0.52 16.38
N TRP A 31 -3.61 -0.66 17.68
CA TRP A 31 -4.64 -1.31 18.51
C TRP A 31 -5.93 -0.48 18.56
N ILE A 32 -5.85 0.86 18.58
CA ILE A 32 -7.01 1.77 18.57
C ILE A 32 -7.79 1.59 17.28
N HIS A 33 -7.09 1.59 16.13
CA HIS A 33 -7.73 1.40 14.82
C HIS A 33 -8.41 0.04 14.72
N ARG A 34 -7.75 -1.05 15.13
CA ARG A 34 -8.35 -2.39 15.14
C ARG A 34 -9.57 -2.46 16.04
N LEU A 35 -9.51 -1.85 17.23
CA LEU A 35 -10.66 -1.79 18.15
C LEU A 35 -11.83 -1.01 17.52
N THR A 36 -11.56 0.09 16.84
CA THR A 36 -12.56 0.89 16.15
C THR A 36 -13.24 0.09 15.04
N LEU A 37 -12.48 -0.62 14.20
CA LEU A 37 -13.02 -1.49 13.16
C LEU A 37 -13.91 -2.59 13.77
N LYS A 38 -13.45 -3.23 14.85
CA LYS A 38 -14.23 -4.25 15.57
C LYS A 38 -15.54 -3.69 16.14
N LYS A 39 -15.47 -2.49 16.76
CA LYS A 39 -16.68 -1.81 17.30
C LYS A 39 -17.67 -1.47 16.20
N ARG A 40 -17.20 -1.20 14.98
CA ARG A 40 -18.03 -0.92 13.81
C ARG A 40 -18.44 -2.16 13.02
N CYS A 41 -18.18 -3.36 13.56
CA CYS A 41 -18.52 -4.65 12.94
C CYS A 41 -17.93 -4.83 11.54
N VAL A 42 -16.74 -4.24 11.26
CA VAL A 42 -16.02 -4.47 10.00
C VAL A 42 -15.43 -5.89 10.03
N VAL A 43 -15.74 -6.66 8.99
CA VAL A 43 -15.18 -8.00 8.78
C VAL A 43 -13.79 -7.85 8.17
N ALA A 44 -12.76 -8.39 8.82
CA ALA A 44 -11.37 -8.26 8.39
C ALA A 44 -10.77 -9.62 8.07
N TRP A 45 -10.40 -9.86 6.80
CA TRP A 45 -9.77 -11.09 6.33
C TRP A 45 -8.38 -10.85 5.78
N GLY A 46 -7.43 -11.69 6.19
CA GLY A 46 -6.07 -11.70 5.67
C GLY A 46 -5.75 -13.00 4.94
N GLY A 47 -4.76 -12.94 4.05
CA GLY A 47 -4.35 -14.09 3.25
C GLY A 47 -5.29 -14.43 2.11
N VAL A 48 -6.15 -13.47 1.69
CA VAL A 48 -7.08 -13.72 0.59
C VAL A 48 -6.39 -13.58 -0.78
N SER A 49 -6.81 -14.37 -1.73
CA SER A 49 -6.51 -14.21 -3.15
C SER A 49 -7.74 -13.66 -3.86
N TYR A 50 -7.55 -12.68 -4.74
CA TYR A 50 -8.63 -12.10 -5.53
C TYR A 50 -8.64 -12.79 -6.90
N ASP A 51 -9.77 -13.40 -7.26
CA ASP A 51 -9.87 -14.20 -8.47
C ASP A 51 -10.51 -13.40 -9.61
N LYS A 52 -11.69 -12.86 -9.40
CA LYS A 52 -12.40 -12.00 -10.36
C LYS A 52 -13.44 -11.12 -9.68
N LEU A 53 -13.92 -10.12 -10.40
CA LEU A 53 -15.06 -9.29 -10.06
C LEU A 53 -16.04 -9.33 -11.23
N ASP A 54 -17.29 -9.68 -10.94
CA ASP A 54 -18.38 -9.73 -11.93
C ASP A 54 -19.73 -9.34 -11.28
N ASP A 55 -20.83 -9.56 -11.99
CA ASP A 55 -22.17 -9.20 -11.53
C ASP A 55 -22.64 -9.98 -10.29
N GLU A 56 -22.03 -11.14 -10.01
CA GLU A 56 -22.31 -11.89 -8.77
C GLU A 56 -21.58 -11.32 -7.57
N GLY A 57 -20.47 -10.57 -7.79
CA GLY A 57 -19.68 -9.95 -6.74
C GLY A 57 -18.17 -10.18 -6.88
N LEU A 58 -17.47 -10.05 -5.76
CA LEU A 58 -16.03 -10.30 -5.68
C LEU A 58 -15.78 -11.77 -5.33
N HIS A 59 -15.21 -12.50 -6.29
CA HIS A 59 -14.76 -13.88 -6.10
C HIS A 59 -13.36 -13.86 -5.49
N LEU A 60 -13.19 -14.59 -4.42
CA LEU A 60 -11.92 -14.68 -3.72
C LEU A 60 -11.74 -16.07 -3.08
N SER A 61 -10.50 -16.44 -2.89
CA SER A 61 -10.10 -17.63 -2.13
C SER A 61 -9.58 -17.22 -0.77
N HIS A 62 -10.09 -17.84 0.28
CA HIS A 62 -9.68 -17.61 1.67
C HIS A 62 -9.04 -18.87 2.25
N PRO A 63 -7.92 -18.81 2.99
CA PRO A 63 -7.21 -19.98 3.49
C PRO A 63 -8.06 -20.96 4.31
N GLU A 64 -9.00 -20.42 5.10
CA GLU A 64 -9.82 -21.24 6.00
C GLU A 64 -11.25 -21.48 5.49
N LYS A 65 -11.72 -20.63 4.55
CA LYS A 65 -13.13 -20.66 4.08
C LYS A 65 -13.27 -21.21 2.66
N GLY A 66 -12.15 -21.44 1.97
CA GLY A 66 -12.16 -21.82 0.57
C GLY A 66 -12.61 -20.67 -0.36
N ASN A 67 -13.25 -21.03 -1.44
CA ASN A 67 -13.75 -20.07 -2.41
C ASN A 67 -15.02 -19.38 -1.89
N VAL A 68 -15.04 -18.06 -1.93
CA VAL A 68 -16.12 -17.21 -1.44
C VAL A 68 -16.48 -16.20 -2.51
N ILE A 69 -17.77 -15.99 -2.72
CA ILE A 69 -18.29 -14.87 -3.51
C ILE A 69 -18.90 -13.87 -2.53
N LEU A 70 -18.36 -12.64 -2.53
CA LEU A 70 -18.91 -11.54 -1.74
C LEU A 70 -19.78 -10.67 -2.63
N PRO A 71 -21.13 -10.73 -2.48
CA PRO A 71 -21.98 -9.76 -3.14
C PRO A 71 -21.67 -8.37 -2.58
N LEU A 72 -21.57 -7.38 -3.46
CA LEU A 72 -21.14 -6.03 -3.08
C LEU A 72 -21.69 -4.96 -4.05
N ASP A 73 -21.90 -3.77 -3.49
CA ASP A 73 -22.28 -2.58 -4.25
C ASP A 73 -21.05 -1.75 -4.66
N HIS A 74 -19.98 -1.77 -3.85
CA HIS A 74 -18.80 -0.95 -4.06
C HIS A 74 -17.52 -1.67 -3.66
N VAL A 75 -16.46 -1.44 -4.44
CA VAL A 75 -15.08 -1.85 -4.13
C VAL A 75 -14.20 -0.62 -4.03
N VAL A 76 -13.47 -0.49 -2.92
CA VAL A 76 -12.43 0.52 -2.76
C VAL A 76 -11.06 -0.16 -2.84
N VAL A 77 -10.32 0.13 -3.90
CA VAL A 77 -9.00 -0.48 -4.14
C VAL A 77 -7.92 0.31 -3.44
N CYS A 78 -7.34 -0.28 -2.39
CA CYS A 78 -6.20 0.26 -1.63
C CYS A 78 -5.01 -0.70 -1.69
N ALA A 79 -4.77 -1.31 -2.87
CA ALA A 79 -3.88 -2.45 -3.03
C ALA A 79 -2.39 -2.09 -3.22
N GLY A 80 -1.97 -0.90 -2.81
CA GLY A 80 -0.59 -0.42 -2.92
C GLY A 80 -0.39 0.54 -4.09
N GLN A 81 0.88 0.75 -4.44
CA GLN A 81 1.30 1.71 -5.46
C GLN A 81 2.32 1.07 -6.39
N LEU A 82 2.34 1.52 -7.64
CA LEU A 82 3.36 1.20 -8.62
C LEU A 82 4.29 2.41 -8.83
N PRO A 83 5.58 2.20 -9.11
CA PRO A 83 6.47 3.28 -9.50
C PRO A 83 5.95 3.97 -10.76
N PHE A 84 5.96 5.30 -10.77
CA PHE A 84 5.55 6.07 -11.93
C PHE A 84 6.62 7.10 -12.26
N SER A 85 7.28 6.94 -13.41
CA SER A 85 8.41 7.75 -13.84
C SER A 85 8.42 7.98 -15.36
N PRO A 86 7.36 8.60 -15.93
CA PRO A 86 7.19 8.71 -17.39
C PRO A 86 8.27 9.55 -18.06
N LEU A 87 8.91 10.47 -17.33
CA LEU A 87 9.96 11.35 -17.87
C LEU A 87 11.33 10.70 -17.90
N ALA A 88 11.58 9.62 -17.14
CA ALA A 88 12.90 9.03 -17.00
C ALA A 88 13.46 8.51 -18.34
N GLY A 89 12.66 7.82 -19.12
CA GLY A 89 13.05 7.30 -20.43
C GLY A 89 13.39 8.43 -21.43
N PRO A 90 12.46 9.36 -21.71
CA PRO A 90 12.68 10.48 -22.61
C PRO A 90 13.87 11.37 -22.25
N LEU A 91 14.12 11.62 -20.96
CA LEU A 91 15.24 12.41 -20.50
C LEU A 91 16.58 11.68 -20.72
N LYS A 92 16.64 10.38 -20.40
CA LYS A 92 17.81 9.55 -20.68
C LYS A 92 18.12 9.49 -22.17
N ALA A 93 17.11 9.39 -23.03
CA ALA A 93 17.29 9.38 -24.49
C ALA A 93 17.90 10.70 -25.01
N LYS A 94 17.75 11.80 -24.28
CA LYS A 94 18.36 13.12 -24.57
C LYS A 94 19.76 13.27 -23.93
N GLY A 95 20.34 12.20 -23.36
CA GLY A 95 21.65 12.24 -22.71
C GLY A 95 21.66 12.90 -21.34
N ILE A 96 20.50 13.16 -20.75
CA ILE A 96 20.42 13.76 -19.41
C ILE A 96 20.66 12.68 -18.36
N ASP A 97 21.53 12.94 -17.40
CA ASP A 97 21.76 12.06 -16.27
C ASP A 97 20.54 12.08 -15.33
N VAL A 98 19.80 10.97 -15.29
CA VAL A 98 18.54 10.86 -14.56
C VAL A 98 18.67 9.93 -13.38
N HIS A 99 18.50 10.46 -12.18
CA HIS A 99 18.52 9.72 -10.93
C HIS A 99 17.11 9.53 -10.40
N MET A 100 16.71 8.27 -10.21
CA MET A 100 15.39 7.94 -9.63
C MET A 100 15.53 7.55 -8.17
N ILE A 101 14.74 8.17 -7.30
CA ILE A 101 14.69 7.92 -5.86
C ILE A 101 13.23 7.80 -5.37
N GLY A 102 13.06 7.36 -4.15
CA GLY A 102 11.76 7.29 -3.50
C GLY A 102 10.75 6.43 -4.26
N GLY A 103 9.51 6.92 -4.36
CA GLY A 103 8.40 6.22 -5.01
C GLY A 103 8.57 6.03 -6.51
N ALA A 104 9.28 6.92 -7.20
CA ALA A 104 9.58 6.79 -8.63
C ALA A 104 10.51 5.61 -8.92
N LYS A 105 11.44 5.29 -7.99
CA LYS A 105 12.32 4.12 -8.06
C LYS A 105 11.62 2.85 -7.60
N LEU A 106 10.99 2.88 -6.43
CA LEU A 106 10.31 1.74 -5.83
C LEU A 106 9.18 2.22 -4.91
N ALA A 107 7.94 2.03 -5.33
CA ALA A 107 6.76 2.46 -4.56
C ALA A 107 6.47 1.57 -3.35
N LYS A 108 6.82 0.25 -3.41
CA LYS A 108 6.55 -0.69 -2.33
C LYS A 108 7.25 -0.30 -1.03
N GLY A 109 6.48 -0.20 0.06
CA GLY A 109 7.00 0.11 1.40
C GLY A 109 7.67 1.48 1.50
N LEU A 110 7.27 2.45 0.68
CA LEU A 110 7.76 3.83 0.79
C LEU A 110 7.23 4.46 2.08
N ASP A 111 8.15 5.01 2.85
CA ASP A 111 7.88 5.86 4.00
C ASP A 111 8.78 7.12 3.97
N ALA A 112 8.52 8.07 4.85
CA ALA A 112 9.27 9.31 4.92
C ALA A 112 10.76 9.07 5.21
N GLN A 113 11.08 8.10 6.05
CA GLN A 113 12.46 7.79 6.43
C GLN A 113 13.27 7.31 5.22
N ARG A 114 12.70 6.39 4.42
CA ARG A 114 13.37 5.90 3.21
C ARG A 114 13.53 7.01 2.16
N ALA A 115 12.47 7.81 1.94
CA ALA A 115 12.51 8.89 0.97
C ALA A 115 13.59 9.93 1.30
N ILE A 116 13.65 10.38 2.56
CA ILE A 116 14.64 11.33 3.04
C ILE A 116 16.06 10.74 2.91
N ARG A 117 16.27 9.50 3.34
CA ARG A 117 17.58 8.84 3.25
C ARG A 117 18.07 8.71 1.82
N GLU A 118 17.21 8.26 0.89
CA GLU A 118 17.58 8.14 -0.53
C GLU A 118 17.94 9.51 -1.14
N GLY A 119 17.22 10.58 -0.77
CA GLY A 119 17.55 11.95 -1.19
C GLY A 119 18.88 12.43 -0.67
N MET A 120 19.17 12.22 0.61
CA MET A 120 20.44 12.61 1.23
C MET A 120 21.65 11.84 0.62
N VAL A 121 21.50 10.54 0.41
CA VAL A 121 22.54 9.70 -0.20
C VAL A 121 22.84 10.20 -1.61
N LEU A 122 21.82 10.39 -2.45
CA LEU A 122 22.01 10.89 -3.81
C LEU A 122 22.67 12.27 -3.83
N ALA A 123 22.24 13.19 -2.99
CA ALA A 123 22.83 14.54 -2.90
C ALA A 123 24.33 14.45 -2.55
N SER A 124 24.70 13.60 -1.59
CA SER A 124 26.11 13.38 -1.23
C SER A 124 26.93 12.77 -2.37
N GLU A 125 26.36 11.79 -3.09
CA GLU A 125 27.03 11.17 -4.24
C GLU A 125 27.29 12.18 -5.36
N LEU A 126 26.31 13.03 -5.67
CA LEU A 126 26.42 14.07 -6.69
C LEU A 126 27.45 15.14 -6.28
N ALA A 127 27.45 15.59 -5.04
CA ALA A 127 28.44 16.53 -4.53
C ALA A 127 29.87 15.98 -4.66
N ASN A 128 30.08 14.71 -4.30
CA ASN A 128 31.42 14.07 -4.42
C ASN A 128 31.88 13.90 -5.87
N ARG A 129 30.96 13.75 -6.84
CA ARG A 129 31.30 13.71 -8.27
C ARG A 129 31.82 15.08 -8.77
N VAL A 130 31.14 16.16 -8.37
CA VAL A 130 31.52 17.53 -8.73
C VAL A 130 32.91 17.85 -8.19
N VAL A 131 33.18 17.53 -6.92
CA VAL A 131 34.53 17.80 -6.30
C VAL A 131 35.65 17.06 -7.00
N ARG A 132 35.38 15.85 -7.54
CA ARG A 132 36.40 15.06 -8.26
C ARG A 132 36.68 15.54 -9.71
N GLN A 133 35.84 16.41 -10.24
CA GLN A 133 35.96 16.96 -11.60
C GLN A 133 36.59 18.35 -11.63
N VAL A 134 36.85 18.95 -10.47
CA VAL A 134 37.60 20.21 -10.38
C VAL A 134 39.08 19.88 -10.30
N PRO A 135 39.89 20.31 -11.29
CA PRO A 135 41.34 20.02 -11.34
C PRO A 135 42.10 20.72 -10.21
#